data_8b3e3114a75acea4c2f9f9ea540bab39
#
_entry.id   8b3e3114a75acea4c2f9f9ea540bab39
#
_cell.length_a   1.000
_cell.length_b   1.000
_cell.length_c   1.000
_cell.angle_alpha   90.00
_cell.angle_beta   90.00
_cell.angle_gamma   90.00
#
_symmetry.space_group_name_H-M   'P 1'
#
loop_
_entity.id
_entity.type
_entity.pdbx_description
1 polymer ?
#
loop_
_entity_poly.entity_id
_entity_poly.type
_entity_poly.pdbx_seq_one_letter_code
_entity_poly.pdbx_strand_id
1 'polypeptide(L)'
;MLVEQVYVFLGSIITGTILGILFDFFRSLRWNGIRDIWVYIQDIIFWIVVALIIIVSTFIINEGELRGYMLIGYLLGAGFYMLLFSRFILGGLKFIFGSVRKGIKYCIGRLKKAIGVLKPEKKVEVKQEI
;
A
#
# COMPACT_ATOMS: atom_id res chain seq x y z
N MET A 1 17.11 -14.66 29.56
CA MET A 1 15.68 -14.95 29.27
C MET A 1 14.83 -13.70 29.13
N LEU A 2 14.79 -12.83 30.14
CA LEU A 2 14.02 -11.57 30.05
C LEU A 2 14.53 -10.62 28.95
N VAL A 3 15.83 -10.51 28.77
CA VAL A 3 16.46 -9.64 27.75
C VAL A 3 16.13 -10.13 26.34
N GLU A 4 16.12 -11.43 26.12
CA GLU A 4 15.75 -12.02 24.82
C GLU A 4 14.28 -11.77 24.50
N GLN A 5 13.38 -11.91 25.48
CA GLN A 5 11.96 -11.64 25.30
C GLN A 5 11.69 -10.17 24.98
N VAL A 6 12.39 -9.27 25.63
CA VAL A 6 12.30 -7.83 25.34
C VAL A 6 12.82 -7.52 23.94
N TYR A 7 13.92 -8.13 23.53
CA TYR A 7 14.48 -7.96 22.19
C TYR A 7 13.50 -8.43 21.10
N VAL A 8 12.95 -9.63 21.29
CA VAL A 8 11.94 -10.20 20.39
C VAL A 8 10.68 -9.35 20.32
N PHE A 9 10.23 -8.83 21.47
CA PHE A 9 9.06 -7.95 21.54
C PHE A 9 9.29 -6.62 20.82
N LEU A 10 10.44 -5.98 21.03
CA LEU A 10 10.80 -4.75 20.32
C LEU A 10 10.93 -4.98 18.81
N GLY A 11 11.56 -6.07 18.40
CA GLY A 11 11.62 -6.47 17.00
C GLY A 11 10.23 -6.66 16.38
N SER A 12 9.31 -7.24 17.14
CA SER A 12 7.91 -7.42 16.71
C SER A 12 7.19 -6.08 16.56
N ILE A 13 7.44 -5.11 17.43
CA ILE A 13 6.86 -3.76 17.31
C ILE A 13 7.39 -3.07 16.03
N ILE A 14 8.68 -3.16 15.75
CA ILE A 14 9.28 -2.61 14.53
C ILE A 14 8.66 -3.23 13.30
N THR A 15 8.54 -4.56 13.28
CA THR A 15 7.90 -5.29 12.17
C THR A 15 6.43 -4.87 12.04
N GLY A 16 5.69 -4.72 13.12
CA GLY A 16 4.31 -4.22 13.12
C GLY A 16 4.21 -2.81 12.54
N THR A 17 5.18 -1.95 12.83
CA THR A 17 5.26 -0.61 12.23
C THR A 17 5.45 -0.68 10.71
N ILE A 18 6.33 -1.55 10.25
CA ILE A 18 6.55 -1.80 8.81
C ILE A 18 5.26 -2.30 8.15
N LEU A 19 4.54 -3.22 8.81
CA LEU A 19 3.24 -3.69 8.33
C LEU A 19 2.21 -2.55 8.26
N GLY A 20 2.23 -1.63 9.21
CA GLY A 20 1.39 -0.43 9.19
C GLY A 20 1.68 0.49 8.00
N ILE A 21 2.95 0.73 7.72
CA ILE A 21 3.40 1.51 6.53
C ILE A 21 2.92 0.84 5.25
N LEU A 22 3.09 -0.47 5.16
CA LEU A 22 2.66 -1.26 4.02
C LEU A 22 1.14 -1.18 3.83
N PHE A 23 0.38 -1.27 4.91
CA PHE A 23 -1.07 -1.12 4.89
C PHE A 23 -1.50 0.26 4.35
N ASP A 24 -0.87 1.33 4.81
CA ASP A 24 -1.16 2.68 4.32
C ASP A 24 -0.78 2.86 2.85
N PHE A 25 0.32 2.26 2.43
CA PHE A 25 0.73 2.24 1.04
C PHE A 25 -0.33 1.58 0.14
N PHE A 26 -0.79 0.39 0.49
CA PHE A 26 -1.85 -0.31 -0.23
C PHE A 26 -3.19 0.42 -0.16
N ARG A 27 -3.51 1.02 0.98
CA ARG A 27 -4.71 1.83 1.14
C ARG A 27 -4.70 3.07 0.25
N SER A 28 -3.54 3.70 0.08
CA SER A 28 -3.37 4.85 -0.81
C SER A 28 -3.59 4.47 -2.28
N LEU A 29 -3.13 3.29 -2.69
CA LEU A 29 -3.36 2.76 -4.03
C LEU A 29 -4.85 2.47 -4.29
N ARG A 30 -5.59 2.05 -3.27
CA ARG A 30 -7.02 1.71 -3.36
C ARG A 30 -7.91 2.91 -3.68
N TRP A 31 -7.45 4.12 -3.42
CA TRP A 31 -8.28 5.33 -3.56
C TRP A 31 -8.45 5.82 -4.99
N ASN A 32 -7.95 5.12 -5.97
CA ASN A 32 -7.90 5.56 -7.36
C ASN A 32 -9.11 5.18 -8.23
N GLY A 33 -10.24 4.76 -7.63
CA GLY A 33 -11.46 4.46 -8.39
C GLY A 33 -11.28 3.33 -9.42
N ILE A 34 -10.36 2.42 -9.15
CA ILE A 34 -10.08 1.28 -10.01
C ILE A 34 -11.17 0.22 -9.78
N ARG A 35 -11.55 -0.47 -10.84
CA ARG A 35 -12.57 -1.54 -10.86
C ARG A 35 -12.45 -2.48 -9.66
N ASP A 36 -13.58 -2.94 -9.16
CA ASP A 36 -13.70 -3.81 -7.98
C ASP A 36 -12.77 -5.04 -8.01
N ILE A 37 -12.53 -5.61 -9.18
CA ILE A 37 -11.65 -6.77 -9.39
C ILE A 37 -10.21 -6.44 -8.97
N TRP A 38 -9.70 -5.26 -9.28
CA TRP A 38 -8.35 -4.84 -8.90
C TRP A 38 -8.19 -4.67 -7.39
N VAL A 39 -9.24 -4.25 -6.71
CA VAL A 39 -9.27 -4.15 -5.25
C VAL A 39 -9.11 -5.53 -4.62
N TYR A 40 -9.81 -6.54 -5.12
CA TYR A 40 -9.68 -7.92 -4.64
C TYR A 40 -8.28 -8.49 -4.88
N ILE A 41 -7.72 -8.31 -6.07
CA ILE A 41 -6.36 -8.76 -6.39
C ILE A 41 -5.35 -8.06 -5.48
N GLN A 42 -5.49 -6.77 -5.27
CA GLN A 42 -4.64 -5.98 -4.39
C GLN A 42 -4.72 -6.45 -2.93
N ASP A 43 -5.91 -6.75 -2.42
CA ASP A 43 -6.10 -7.29 -1.07
C ASP A 43 -5.43 -8.66 -0.92
N ILE A 44 -5.54 -9.54 -1.90
CA ILE A 44 -4.88 -10.86 -1.89
C ILE A 44 -3.36 -10.68 -1.86
N ILE A 45 -2.81 -9.83 -2.72
CA ILE A 45 -1.38 -9.53 -2.75
C ILE A 45 -0.93 -8.97 -1.40
N PHE A 46 -1.70 -8.04 -0.83
CA PHE A 46 -1.41 -7.47 0.48
C PHE A 46 -1.31 -8.55 1.57
N TRP A 47 -2.29 -9.46 1.65
CA TRP A 47 -2.28 -10.53 2.64
C TRP A 47 -1.11 -11.49 2.46
N ILE A 48 -0.73 -11.80 1.22
CA ILE A 48 0.44 -12.63 0.91
C ILE A 48 1.72 -11.95 1.40
N VAL A 49 1.89 -10.65 1.12
CA VAL A 49 3.06 -9.88 1.53
C VAL A 49 3.13 -9.77 3.05
N VAL A 50 2.01 -9.52 3.73
CA VAL A 50 1.93 -9.50 5.20
C VAL A 50 2.35 -10.83 5.79
N ALA A 51 1.83 -11.94 5.26
CA ALA A 51 2.19 -13.28 5.73
C ALA A 51 3.68 -13.55 5.55
N LEU A 52 4.25 -13.20 4.40
CA LEU A 52 5.70 -13.35 4.14
C LEU A 52 6.54 -12.53 5.12
N ILE A 53 6.17 -11.28 5.37
CA ILE A 53 6.91 -10.42 6.32
C ILE A 53 6.85 -11.00 7.74
N ILE A 54 5.68 -11.48 8.17
CA ILE A 54 5.53 -12.12 9.50
C ILE A 54 6.38 -13.38 9.59
N ILE A 55 6.36 -14.23 8.59
CA ILE A 55 7.16 -15.47 8.56
C ILE A 55 8.64 -15.14 8.62
N VAL A 56 9.12 -14.27 7.73
CA VAL A 56 10.53 -13.89 7.65
C VAL A 56 10.99 -13.22 8.96
N SER A 57 10.19 -12.30 9.51
CA SER A 57 10.53 -11.64 10.77
C SER A 57 10.57 -12.61 11.93
N THR A 58 9.67 -13.59 11.98
CA THR A 58 9.65 -14.63 13.02
C THR A 58 10.91 -15.50 12.93
N PHE A 59 11.34 -15.85 11.71
CA PHE A 59 12.60 -16.60 11.53
C PHE A 59 13.83 -15.79 11.95
N ILE A 60 13.89 -14.52 11.61
CA ILE A 60 15.04 -13.66 11.94
C ILE A 60 15.11 -13.35 13.43
N ILE A 61 13.96 -13.06 14.05
CA ILE A 61 13.90 -12.56 15.43
C ILE A 61 13.90 -13.70 16.46
N ASN A 62 13.26 -14.81 16.17
CA ASN A 62 13.00 -15.87 17.13
C ASN A 62 13.17 -17.29 16.56
N GLU A 63 14.06 -17.48 15.61
CA GLU A 63 14.42 -18.78 15.03
C GLU A 63 13.22 -19.62 14.52
N GLY A 64 12.10 -18.95 14.23
CA GLY A 64 10.89 -19.60 13.70
C GLY A 64 9.85 -19.97 14.75
N GLU A 65 10.09 -19.69 16.03
CA GLU A 65 9.08 -19.91 17.07
C GLU A 65 8.09 -18.74 17.15
N LEU A 66 6.83 -19.00 16.80
CA LEU A 66 5.73 -18.06 16.99
C LEU A 66 5.28 -18.08 18.47
N ARG A 67 5.57 -17.03 19.19
CA ARG A 67 5.09 -16.83 20.55
C ARG A 67 3.99 -15.79 20.61
N GLY A 68 3.00 -15.96 21.47
CA GLY A 68 1.82 -15.10 21.55
C GLY A 68 2.13 -13.61 21.77
N TYR A 69 3.20 -13.29 22.52
CA TYR A 69 3.60 -11.90 22.74
C TYR A 69 4.15 -11.21 21.46
N MET A 70 4.63 -11.96 20.49
CA MET A 70 5.03 -11.42 19.19
C MET A 70 3.83 -10.90 18.41
N LEU A 71 2.72 -11.63 18.42
CA LEU A 71 1.47 -11.20 17.80
C LEU A 71 0.95 -9.90 18.41
N ILE A 72 1.04 -9.80 19.76
CA ILE A 72 0.71 -8.56 20.47
C ILE A 72 1.66 -7.43 20.04
N GLY A 73 2.95 -7.71 19.91
CA GLY A 73 3.94 -6.76 19.41
C GLY A 73 3.62 -6.24 17.99
N TYR A 74 3.25 -7.13 17.10
CA TYR A 74 2.83 -6.74 15.73
C TYR A 74 1.59 -5.86 15.73
N LEU A 75 0.57 -6.22 16.53
CA LEU A 75 -0.65 -5.44 16.66
C LEU A 75 -0.40 -4.06 17.29
N LEU A 76 0.42 -4.03 18.36
CA LEU A 76 0.80 -2.77 18.99
C LEU A 76 1.61 -1.89 18.04
N GLY A 77 2.60 -2.44 17.34
CA GLY A 77 3.40 -1.71 16.37
C GLY A 77 2.56 -1.11 15.25
N ALA A 78 1.68 -1.90 14.66
CA ALA A 78 0.75 -1.44 13.63
C ALA A 78 -0.24 -0.41 14.19
N GLY A 79 -0.76 -0.62 15.39
CA GLY A 79 -1.68 0.31 16.06
C GLY A 79 -1.02 1.64 16.41
N PHE A 80 0.17 1.63 16.98
CA PHE A 80 0.95 2.85 17.26
C PHE A 80 1.27 3.61 15.98
N TYR A 81 1.67 2.90 14.94
CA TYR A 81 1.90 3.51 13.64
C TYR A 81 0.63 4.21 13.13
N MET A 82 -0.51 3.53 13.14
CA MET A 82 -1.77 4.11 12.68
C MET A 82 -2.19 5.33 13.48
N LEU A 83 -1.98 5.33 14.80
CA LEU A 83 -2.35 6.45 15.66
C LEU A 83 -1.44 7.66 15.51
N LEU A 84 -0.12 7.44 15.40
CA LEU A 84 0.88 8.51 15.42
C LEU A 84 1.29 8.98 14.03
N PHE A 85 1.51 8.07 13.12
CA PHE A 85 2.12 8.35 11.82
C PHE A 85 1.15 8.33 10.64
N SER A 86 0.01 7.64 10.76
CA SER A 86 -0.93 7.50 9.65
C SER A 86 -1.42 8.85 9.13
N ARG A 87 -1.63 9.83 10.02
CA ARG A 87 -2.05 11.19 9.62
C ARG A 87 -0.97 11.94 8.85
N PHE A 88 0.29 11.82 9.28
CA PHE A 88 1.42 12.50 8.65
C PHE A 88 1.82 11.84 7.33
N ILE A 89 1.88 10.53 7.31
CA ILE A 89 2.30 9.77 6.13
C ILE A 89 1.21 9.75 5.06
N LEU A 90 -0.06 9.64 5.44
CA LEU A 90 -1.17 9.77 4.48
C LEU A 90 -1.19 11.16 3.82
N GLY A 91 -0.92 12.23 4.56
CA GLY A 91 -0.78 13.57 3.99
C GLY A 91 0.39 13.66 3.01
N GLY A 92 1.56 13.17 3.40
CA GLY A 92 2.75 13.12 2.55
C GLY A 92 2.60 12.21 1.34
N LEU A 93 2.07 11.00 1.54
CA LEU A 93 1.78 10.04 0.47
C LEU A 93 0.73 10.58 -0.51
N LYS A 94 -0.32 11.19 -0.03
CA LYS A 94 -1.32 11.86 -0.89
C LYS A 94 -0.69 12.96 -1.74
N PHE A 95 0.22 13.72 -1.17
CA PHE A 95 0.95 14.76 -1.89
C PHE A 95 1.87 14.16 -2.97
N ILE A 96 2.65 13.14 -2.63
CA ILE A 96 3.56 12.44 -3.56
C ILE A 96 2.76 11.72 -4.64
N PHE A 97 1.73 10.96 -4.28
CA PHE A 97 0.86 10.28 -5.24
C PHE A 97 0.04 11.27 -6.08
N GLY A 98 -0.37 12.38 -5.52
CA GLY A 98 -1.02 13.46 -6.25
C GLY A 98 -0.10 14.04 -7.32
N SER A 99 1.18 14.25 -7.00
CA SER A 99 2.20 14.71 -7.96
C SER A 99 2.48 13.69 -9.05
N VAL A 100 2.66 12.42 -8.67
CA VAL A 100 2.85 11.30 -9.63
C VAL A 100 1.62 11.12 -10.50
N ARG A 101 0.43 11.22 -9.91
CA ARG A 101 -0.84 11.11 -10.65
C ARG A 101 -1.03 12.25 -11.65
N LYS A 102 -0.66 13.48 -11.28
CA LYS A 102 -0.63 14.63 -12.21
C LYS A 102 0.34 14.39 -13.35
N GLY A 103 1.52 13.87 -13.06
CA GLY A 103 2.52 13.50 -14.08
C GLY A 103 1.99 12.42 -15.03
N ILE A 104 1.40 11.36 -14.50
CA ILE A 104 0.80 10.27 -15.30
C ILE A 104 -0.38 10.79 -16.12
N LYS A 105 -1.28 11.61 -15.55
CA LYS A 105 -2.37 12.23 -16.27
C LYS A 105 -1.88 13.15 -17.39
N TYR A 106 -0.81 13.88 -17.15
CA TYR A 106 -0.19 14.72 -18.16
C TYR A 106 0.39 13.89 -19.31
N CYS A 107 1.10 12.81 -19.02
CA CYS A 107 1.63 11.87 -20.01
C CYS A 107 0.50 11.18 -20.79
N ILE A 108 -0.55 10.71 -20.10
CA ILE A 108 -1.73 10.09 -20.73
C ILE A 108 -2.50 11.12 -21.59
N GLY A 109 -2.64 12.35 -21.10
CA GLY A 109 -3.24 13.44 -21.85
C GLY A 109 -2.47 13.77 -23.13
N ARG A 110 -1.15 13.74 -23.07
CA ARG A 110 -0.29 13.92 -24.25
C ARG A 110 -0.42 12.75 -25.23
N LEU A 111 -0.43 11.53 -24.72
CA LEU A 111 -0.65 10.33 -25.54
C LEU A 111 -2.06 10.33 -26.16
N LYS A 112 -3.09 10.70 -25.41
CA LYS A 112 -4.46 10.85 -25.93
C LYS A 112 -4.56 11.95 -26.99
N LYS A 113 -3.86 13.06 -26.83
CA LYS A 113 -3.78 14.11 -27.88
C LYS A 113 -3.08 13.61 -29.13
N ALA A 114 -1.99 12.85 -28.98
CA ALA A 114 -1.29 12.25 -30.13
C ALA A 114 -2.16 11.19 -30.82
N ILE A 115 -2.88 10.36 -30.07
CA ILE A 115 -3.85 9.39 -30.61
C ILE A 115 -5.10 10.09 -31.16
N GLY A 116 -5.54 11.18 -30.53
CA GLY A 116 -6.67 12.01 -30.99
C GLY A 116 -6.40 12.74 -32.26
N VAL A 117 -5.17 13.11 -32.53
CA VAL A 117 -4.71 13.64 -33.84
C VAL A 117 -4.72 12.56 -34.92
N LEU A 118 -4.49 11.29 -34.52
CA LEU A 118 -4.52 10.15 -35.48
C LEU A 118 -5.95 9.60 -35.71
N LYS A 119 -6.93 9.94 -34.86
CA LYS A 119 -8.33 9.50 -34.98
C LYS A 119 -9.36 10.61 -34.70
N PRO A 120 -9.28 11.79 -35.32
CA PRO A 120 -10.27 12.84 -35.07
C PRO A 120 -11.64 12.52 -35.70
N GLU A 121 -11.70 11.71 -36.73
CA GLU A 121 -12.92 11.40 -37.47
C GLU A 121 -13.92 10.54 -36.73
N LYS A 122 -13.47 9.57 -35.94
CA LYS A 122 -14.36 8.68 -35.17
C LYS A 122 -15.15 9.38 -34.04
N LYS A 123 -14.63 10.45 -33.47
CA LYS A 123 -15.34 11.24 -32.45
C LYS A 123 -16.36 12.20 -33.05
N VAL A 124 -16.17 12.68 -34.23
CA VAL A 124 -17.10 13.57 -34.92
C VAL A 124 -18.29 12.80 -35.48
N GLU A 125 -18.09 11.60 -36.00
CA GLU A 125 -19.18 10.73 -36.48
C GLU A 125 -20.12 10.28 -35.37
N VAL A 126 -19.59 9.90 -34.19
CA VAL A 126 -20.41 9.51 -33.02
C VAL A 126 -21.24 10.69 -32.49
N LYS A 127 -20.79 11.93 -32.62
CA LYS A 127 -21.56 13.12 -32.26
C LYS A 127 -22.63 13.50 -33.29
N GLN A 128 -22.49 13.10 -34.54
CA GLN A 128 -23.47 13.38 -35.58
C GLN A 128 -24.60 12.34 -35.66
N GLU A 129 -24.39 11.14 -35.15
CA GLU A 129 -25.43 10.10 -35.05
C GLU A 129 -26.38 10.26 -33.84
N ILE A 130 -26.05 11.12 -32.90
CA ILE A 130 -26.89 11.47 -31.75
C ILE A 130 -27.58 12.80 -32.01
#